data_e86126c58e62aa1455bfe3ed69bd6040
#
_entry.id   e86126c58e62aa1455bfe3ed69bd6040
#
_cell.length_a   1.000
_cell.length_b   1.000
_cell.length_c   1.000
_cell.angle_alpha   90.00
_cell.angle_beta   90.00
_cell.angle_gamma   90.00
#
_symmetry.space_group_name_H-M   'P 1'
#
loop_
_entity.id
_entity.type
_entity.pdbx_description
1 polymer ?
#
loop_
_entity_poly.entity_id
_entity_poly.type
_entity_poly.pdbx_seq_one_letter_code
_entity_poly.pdbx_strand_id
1 'polypeptide(L)'
;PLIFWSMLSVAALMRAERRPQLDRAAYGLYAVSGVFLGCAFLSKYFSVVLGLTYLVYFVFYRRERLAGLALLVVCALPGPAINIAYNMSHGWSNIMFNVYNRNEDATFEWRKPLIYFAMMAYLVTPAALWLALRHRKALVGTARSQRLLACLVVVPLVFFTLLSAKKVIGLHWVLSFY
;
A
#
# COMPACT_ATOMS: atom_id res chain seq x y z
N PRO A 1 7.69 11.15 5.90
CA PRO A 1 7.57 10.05 6.89
C PRO A 1 6.89 8.81 6.30
N LEU A 2 5.80 8.97 5.49
CA LEU A 2 5.08 7.83 4.92
C LEU A 2 5.99 6.88 4.13
N ILE A 3 6.72 7.39 3.14
CA ILE A 3 7.62 6.58 2.28
C ILE A 3 8.65 5.84 3.14
N PHE A 4 9.27 6.52 4.10
CA PHE A 4 10.27 5.93 4.98
C PHE A 4 9.71 4.70 5.75
N TRP A 5 8.57 4.86 6.43
CA TRP A 5 7.96 3.78 7.19
C TRP A 5 7.43 2.65 6.29
N SER A 6 6.89 3.01 5.12
CA SER A 6 6.45 2.01 4.13
C SER A 6 7.62 1.17 3.61
N MET A 7 8.75 1.80 3.29
CA MET A 7 9.95 1.08 2.83
C MET A 7 10.50 0.14 3.92
N LEU A 8 10.54 0.58 5.18
CA LEU A 8 10.96 -0.28 6.30
C LEU A 8 10.00 -1.46 6.49
N SER A 9 8.68 -1.23 6.38
CA SER A 9 7.68 -2.28 6.45
C SER A 9 7.89 -3.32 5.34
N VAL A 10 8.02 -2.87 4.09
CA VAL A 10 8.27 -3.75 2.93
C VAL A 10 9.60 -4.50 3.09
N ALA A 11 10.67 -3.83 3.52
CA ALA A 11 11.98 -4.46 3.70
C ALA A 11 11.95 -5.56 4.77
N ALA A 12 11.25 -5.33 5.90
CA ALA A 12 11.06 -6.33 6.94
C ALA A 12 10.24 -7.53 6.40
N LEU A 13 9.14 -7.26 5.68
CA LEU A 13 8.33 -8.30 5.05
C LEU A 13 9.14 -9.12 4.04
N MET A 14 9.90 -8.48 3.16
CA MET A 14 10.75 -9.18 2.18
C MET A 14 11.78 -10.07 2.85
N ARG A 15 12.37 -9.64 3.97
CA ARG A 15 13.29 -10.46 4.77
C ARG A 15 12.59 -11.66 5.39
N ALA A 16 11.35 -11.49 5.92
CA ALA A 16 10.55 -12.58 6.43
C ALA A 16 10.23 -13.63 5.34
N GLU A 17 9.85 -13.14 4.14
CA GLU A 17 9.50 -14.00 3.01
C GLU A 17 10.69 -14.77 2.41
N ARG A 18 11.92 -14.29 2.58
CA ARG A 18 13.13 -15.01 2.18
C ARG A 18 13.45 -16.20 3.09
N ARG A 19 12.90 -16.25 4.31
CA ARG A 19 13.12 -17.38 5.21
C ARG A 19 12.38 -18.63 4.72
N PRO A 20 13.05 -19.79 4.70
CA PRO A 20 12.43 -21.03 4.20
C PRO A 20 11.31 -21.50 5.13
N GLN A 21 11.47 -21.31 6.44
CA GLN A 21 10.54 -21.75 7.48
C GLN A 21 9.94 -20.58 8.25
N LEU A 22 8.78 -20.83 8.85
CA LEU A 22 8.09 -19.92 9.77
C LEU A 22 8.68 -20.06 11.18
N ASP A 23 9.92 -19.60 11.37
CA ASP A 23 10.62 -19.62 12.64
C ASP A 23 10.34 -18.36 13.47
N ARG A 24 10.84 -18.34 14.72
CA ARG A 24 10.68 -17.18 15.61
C ARG A 24 11.20 -15.87 15.00
N ALA A 25 12.26 -15.95 14.22
CA ALA A 25 12.83 -14.78 13.56
C ALA A 25 11.95 -14.30 12.39
N ALA A 26 11.28 -15.21 11.66
CA ALA A 26 10.27 -14.83 10.65
C ALA A 26 9.09 -14.11 11.31
N TYR A 27 8.56 -14.63 12.42
CA TYR A 27 7.50 -13.96 13.17
C TYR A 27 7.95 -12.59 13.71
N GLY A 28 9.17 -12.45 14.22
CA GLY A 28 9.73 -11.16 14.62
C GLY A 28 9.75 -10.14 13.47
N LEU A 29 10.12 -10.58 12.26
CA LEU A 29 10.13 -9.72 11.07
C LEU A 29 8.71 -9.33 10.62
N TYR A 30 7.71 -10.22 10.73
CA TYR A 30 6.31 -9.86 10.47
C TYR A 30 5.81 -8.84 11.50
N ALA A 31 6.12 -9.02 12.78
CA ALA A 31 5.76 -8.06 13.82
C ALA A 31 6.37 -6.67 13.55
N VAL A 32 7.66 -6.61 13.23
CA VAL A 32 8.37 -5.36 12.88
C VAL A 32 7.75 -4.71 11.63
N SER A 33 7.43 -5.50 10.60
CA SER A 33 6.73 -5.01 9.42
C SER A 33 5.38 -4.39 9.77
N GLY A 34 4.61 -5.02 10.68
CA GLY A 34 3.33 -4.51 11.16
C GLY A 34 3.47 -3.19 11.92
N VAL A 35 4.42 -3.09 12.84
CA VAL A 35 4.70 -1.83 13.56
C VAL A 35 5.01 -0.69 12.58
N PHE A 36 5.87 -0.93 11.59
CA PHE A 36 6.19 0.09 10.59
C PHE A 36 5.00 0.43 9.70
N LEU A 37 4.12 -0.52 9.39
CA LEU A 37 2.86 -0.26 8.69
C LEU A 37 1.93 0.65 9.53
N GLY A 38 1.85 0.42 10.85
CA GLY A 38 1.12 1.28 11.78
C GLY A 38 1.69 2.70 11.83
N CYS A 39 3.02 2.86 11.87
CA CYS A 39 3.69 4.16 11.78
C CYS A 39 3.43 4.87 10.44
N ALA A 40 3.41 4.11 9.33
CA ALA A 40 3.04 4.63 8.02
C ALA A 40 1.60 5.14 8.01
N PHE A 41 0.68 4.43 8.66
CA PHE A 41 -0.72 4.83 8.80
C PHE A 41 -0.87 6.14 9.57
N LEU A 42 -0.16 6.30 10.68
CA LEU A 42 -0.14 7.55 11.43
C LEU A 42 0.44 8.73 10.61
N SER A 43 1.33 8.44 9.68
CA SER A 43 1.87 9.47 8.78
C SER A 43 0.85 9.88 7.70
N LYS A 44 0.07 8.92 7.17
CA LYS A 44 -0.95 9.18 6.15
C LYS A 44 -1.88 7.97 5.97
N TYR A 45 -3.18 8.19 5.94
CA TYR A 45 -4.21 7.14 5.81
C TYR A 45 -4.05 6.27 4.55
N PHE A 46 -3.44 6.79 3.49
CA PHE A 46 -3.21 6.02 2.25
C PHE A 46 -2.30 4.81 2.43
N SER A 47 -1.55 4.69 3.53
CA SER A 47 -0.80 3.47 3.84
C SER A 47 -1.71 2.23 3.98
N VAL A 48 -3.01 2.41 4.15
CA VAL A 48 -4.01 1.33 4.11
C VAL A 48 -3.92 0.53 2.82
N VAL A 49 -3.54 1.18 1.71
CA VAL A 49 -3.32 0.51 0.41
C VAL A 49 -2.14 -0.46 0.47
N LEU A 50 -1.10 -0.14 1.26
CA LEU A 50 0.01 -1.07 1.51
C LEU A 50 -0.47 -2.29 2.32
N GLY A 51 -1.30 -2.08 3.34
CA GLY A 51 -1.94 -3.16 4.09
C GLY A 51 -2.81 -4.05 3.19
N LEU A 52 -3.61 -3.44 2.30
CA LEU A 52 -4.40 -4.16 1.29
C LEU A 52 -3.49 -4.97 0.36
N THR A 53 -2.36 -4.41 -0.06
CA THR A 53 -1.37 -5.13 -0.88
C THR A 53 -0.84 -6.37 -0.18
N TYR A 54 -0.53 -6.27 1.11
CA TYR A 54 -0.10 -7.43 1.90
C TYR A 54 -1.20 -8.47 2.00
N LEU A 55 -2.44 -8.06 2.28
CA LEU A 55 -3.58 -8.97 2.31
C LEU A 55 -3.73 -9.73 0.99
N VAL A 56 -3.73 -9.04 -0.15
CA VAL A 56 -3.79 -9.64 -1.49
C VAL A 56 -2.63 -10.61 -1.71
N TYR A 57 -1.39 -10.20 -1.39
CA TYR A 57 -0.22 -11.06 -1.54
C TYR A 57 -0.35 -12.36 -0.74
N PHE A 58 -0.72 -12.28 0.55
CA PHE A 58 -0.84 -13.48 1.38
C PHE A 58 -2.00 -14.37 0.97
N VAL A 59 -3.17 -13.80 0.68
CA VAL A 59 -4.37 -14.57 0.32
C VAL A 59 -4.21 -15.31 -1.02
N PHE A 60 -3.55 -14.70 -2.01
CA PHE A 60 -3.42 -15.30 -3.34
C PHE A 60 -2.13 -16.11 -3.53
N TYR A 61 -1.05 -15.75 -2.85
CA TYR A 61 0.27 -16.34 -3.12
C TYR A 61 0.92 -17.02 -1.92
N ARG A 62 0.47 -16.76 -0.68
CA ARG A 62 1.15 -17.22 0.55
C ARG A 62 0.19 -17.66 1.66
N ARG A 63 -0.84 -18.39 1.29
CA ARG A 63 -1.87 -18.87 2.25
C ARG A 63 -1.30 -19.67 3.42
N GLU A 64 -0.20 -20.36 3.21
CA GLU A 64 0.50 -21.12 4.26
C GLU A 64 1.16 -20.22 5.33
N ARG A 65 1.23 -18.90 5.08
CA ARG A 65 1.80 -17.91 6.01
C ARG A 65 0.79 -16.92 6.56
N LEU A 66 -0.49 -17.24 6.51
CA LEU A 66 -1.56 -16.37 7.05
C LEU A 66 -1.38 -16.05 8.55
N ALA A 67 -0.76 -16.96 9.34
CA ALA A 67 -0.40 -16.66 10.72
C ALA A 67 0.60 -15.48 10.84
N GLY A 68 1.54 -15.39 9.90
CA GLY A 68 2.45 -14.24 9.80
C GLY A 68 1.72 -12.95 9.43
N LEU A 69 0.76 -13.01 8.49
CA LEU A 69 -0.11 -11.88 8.18
C LEU A 69 -0.94 -11.45 9.39
N ALA A 70 -1.55 -12.39 10.11
CA ALA A 70 -2.33 -12.09 11.31
C ALA A 70 -1.49 -11.35 12.36
N LEU A 71 -0.27 -11.82 12.63
CA LEU A 71 0.65 -11.13 13.54
C LEU A 71 1.02 -9.73 13.03
N LEU A 72 1.31 -9.59 11.74
CA LEU A 72 1.60 -8.29 11.12
C LEU A 72 0.44 -7.33 11.31
N VAL A 73 -0.80 -7.77 11.05
CA VAL A 73 -2.01 -6.94 11.22
C VAL A 73 -2.17 -6.55 12.69
N VAL A 74 -2.06 -7.48 13.63
CA VAL A 74 -2.16 -7.19 15.07
C VAL A 74 -1.13 -6.14 15.50
N CYS A 75 0.12 -6.26 15.04
CA CYS A 75 1.17 -5.30 15.34
C CYS A 75 0.98 -3.94 14.63
N ALA A 76 0.18 -3.87 13.57
CA ALA A 76 -0.16 -2.61 12.90
C ALA A 76 -1.32 -1.86 13.59
N LEU A 77 -2.23 -2.58 14.30
CA LEU A 77 -3.43 -2.00 14.92
C LEU A 77 -3.20 -0.81 15.88
N PRO A 78 -2.09 -0.72 16.63
CA PRO A 78 -1.82 0.47 17.45
C PRO A 78 -1.85 1.78 16.66
N GLY A 79 -1.43 1.79 15.39
CA GLY A 79 -1.49 2.99 14.54
C GLY A 79 -2.93 3.51 14.35
N PRO A 80 -3.85 2.74 13.77
CA PRO A 80 -5.27 3.09 13.70
C PRO A 80 -5.90 3.39 15.06
N ALA A 81 -5.58 2.62 16.11
CA ALA A 81 -6.12 2.84 17.45
C ALA A 81 -5.75 4.21 18.02
N ILE A 82 -4.48 4.61 17.93
CA ILE A 82 -4.01 5.95 18.33
C ILE A 82 -4.73 7.04 17.52
N ASN A 83 -4.90 6.83 16.22
CA ASN A 83 -5.59 7.79 15.37
C ASN A 83 -7.06 7.95 15.76
N ILE A 84 -7.76 6.85 16.03
CA ILE A 84 -9.15 6.88 16.50
C ILE A 84 -9.25 7.61 17.85
N ALA A 85 -8.40 7.24 18.83
CA ALA A 85 -8.37 7.88 20.14
C ALA A 85 -8.14 9.39 20.04
N TYR A 86 -7.21 9.81 19.17
CA TYR A 86 -6.97 11.23 18.90
C TYR A 86 -8.20 11.92 18.32
N ASN A 87 -8.86 11.32 17.32
CA ASN A 87 -10.05 11.92 16.71
C ASN A 87 -11.23 11.99 17.68
N MET A 88 -11.41 11.00 18.57
CA MET A 88 -12.42 11.02 19.63
C MET A 88 -12.24 12.23 20.56
N SER A 89 -10.99 12.55 20.93
CA SER A 89 -10.69 13.67 21.82
C SER A 89 -10.70 15.04 21.11
N HIS A 90 -10.68 15.08 19.77
CA HIS A 90 -10.64 16.31 18.96
C HIS A 90 -11.86 16.48 18.04
N GLY A 91 -13.02 15.94 18.44
CA GLY A 91 -14.30 16.17 17.76
C GLY A 91 -14.39 15.59 16.35
N TRP A 92 -13.61 14.55 16.02
CA TRP A 92 -13.61 13.85 14.72
C TRP A 92 -13.26 14.73 13.51
N SER A 93 -12.74 15.94 13.73
CA SER A 93 -12.53 16.95 12.69
C SER A 93 -11.70 16.43 11.51
N ASN A 94 -10.67 15.64 11.77
CA ASN A 94 -9.79 15.12 10.73
C ASN A 94 -10.47 14.01 9.88
N ILE A 95 -11.21 13.11 10.53
CA ILE A 95 -11.95 12.04 9.81
C ILE A 95 -13.11 12.67 9.04
N MET A 96 -13.86 13.59 9.66
CA MET A 96 -14.96 14.31 9.00
C MET A 96 -14.47 15.06 7.77
N PHE A 97 -13.36 15.78 7.87
CA PHE A 97 -12.75 16.47 6.72
C PHE A 97 -12.39 15.51 5.59
N ASN A 98 -11.76 14.38 5.90
CA ASN A 98 -11.30 13.45 4.86
C ASN A 98 -12.43 12.60 4.26
N VAL A 99 -13.48 12.29 5.03
CA VAL A 99 -14.60 11.43 4.59
C VAL A 99 -15.72 12.24 3.97
N TYR A 100 -16.09 13.39 4.55
CA TYR A 100 -17.22 14.20 4.07
C TYR A 100 -16.76 15.34 3.19
N ASN A 101 -16.08 16.36 3.72
CA ASN A 101 -15.77 17.60 2.97
C ASN A 101 -14.99 17.34 1.67
N ARG A 102 -14.11 16.35 1.67
CA ARG A 102 -13.38 15.97 0.45
C ARG A 102 -14.22 15.19 -0.56
N ASN A 103 -15.42 14.72 -0.19
CA ASN A 103 -16.25 13.85 -1.01
C ASN A 103 -17.57 14.49 -1.47
N GLU A 104 -17.89 15.71 -1.02
CA GLU A 104 -19.14 16.40 -1.36
C GLU A 104 -19.38 16.52 -2.85
N ASP A 105 -18.30 16.76 -3.66
CA ASP A 105 -18.38 16.93 -5.12
C ASP A 105 -17.92 15.69 -5.91
N ALA A 106 -17.93 14.50 -5.29
CA ALA A 106 -17.46 13.28 -5.93
C ALA A 106 -18.46 12.75 -6.96
N THR A 107 -18.50 13.34 -8.15
CA THR A 107 -19.28 12.86 -9.30
C THR A 107 -18.47 11.93 -10.19
N PHE A 108 -19.14 10.92 -10.75
CA PHE A 108 -18.53 10.04 -11.74
C PHE A 108 -18.32 10.81 -13.07
N GLU A 109 -17.08 10.84 -13.55
CA GLU A 109 -16.71 11.52 -14.78
C GLU A 109 -15.58 10.77 -15.49
N TRP A 110 -15.77 10.39 -16.75
CA TRP A 110 -14.79 9.62 -17.55
C TRP A 110 -13.47 10.36 -17.80
N ARG A 111 -13.45 11.68 -17.70
CA ARG A 111 -12.23 12.49 -17.85
C ARG A 111 -11.25 12.26 -16.71
N LYS A 112 -11.72 11.98 -15.49
CA LYS A 112 -10.88 11.84 -14.31
C LYS A 112 -9.92 10.63 -14.39
N PRO A 113 -10.35 9.41 -14.79
CA PRO A 113 -9.42 8.31 -15.06
C PRO A 113 -8.41 8.62 -16.16
N LEU A 114 -8.83 9.32 -17.22
CA LEU A 114 -7.92 9.70 -18.32
C LEU A 114 -6.80 10.61 -17.81
N ILE A 115 -7.14 11.62 -17.02
CA ILE A 115 -6.16 12.50 -16.35
C ILE A 115 -5.22 11.69 -15.46
N TYR A 116 -5.76 10.72 -14.70
CA TYR A 116 -4.94 9.85 -13.85
C TYR A 116 -3.93 9.06 -14.68
N PHE A 117 -4.35 8.41 -15.77
CA PHE A 117 -3.42 7.67 -16.63
C PHE A 117 -2.40 8.58 -17.34
N ALA A 118 -2.77 9.77 -17.74
CA ALA A 118 -1.83 10.76 -18.27
C ALA A 118 -0.78 11.18 -17.23
N MET A 119 -1.20 11.39 -15.98
CA MET A 119 -0.29 11.67 -14.87
C MET A 119 0.62 10.49 -14.56
N MET A 120 0.09 9.25 -14.60
CA MET A 120 0.90 8.04 -14.42
C MET A 120 1.94 7.88 -15.53
N ALA A 121 1.56 8.12 -16.77
CA ALA A 121 2.49 8.09 -17.91
C ALA A 121 3.60 9.15 -17.77
N TYR A 122 3.28 10.30 -17.20
CA TYR A 122 4.27 11.34 -16.90
C TYR A 122 5.23 10.93 -15.76
N LEU A 123 4.70 10.32 -14.69
CA LEU A 123 5.51 9.86 -13.54
C LEU A 123 6.41 8.68 -13.88
N VAL A 124 5.86 7.69 -14.58
CA VAL A 124 6.62 6.57 -15.10
C VAL A 124 7.32 7.05 -16.37
N THR A 125 8.53 7.59 -16.20
CA THR A 125 9.29 8.13 -17.34
C THR A 125 9.29 7.14 -18.52
N PRO A 126 9.21 7.62 -19.78
CA PRO A 126 9.17 6.73 -20.95
C PRO A 126 10.30 5.68 -20.96
N ALA A 127 11.48 6.05 -20.45
CA ALA A 127 12.62 5.14 -20.32
C ALA A 127 12.36 4.00 -19.33
N ALA A 128 11.75 4.31 -18.16
CA ALA A 128 11.40 3.28 -17.16
C ALA A 128 10.30 2.35 -17.69
N LEU A 129 9.29 2.89 -18.38
CA LEU A 129 8.25 2.10 -19.02
C LEU A 129 8.83 1.17 -20.10
N TRP A 130 9.71 1.70 -20.95
CA TRP A 130 10.39 0.89 -21.99
C TRP A 130 11.23 -0.23 -21.38
N LEU A 131 12.02 0.05 -20.33
CA LEU A 131 12.80 -0.96 -19.61
C LEU A 131 11.90 -2.02 -18.97
N ALA A 132 10.80 -1.61 -18.33
CA ALA A 132 9.82 -2.52 -17.72
C ALA A 132 9.18 -3.45 -18.79
N LEU A 133 8.78 -2.91 -19.92
CA LEU A 133 8.21 -3.69 -21.03
C LEU A 133 9.24 -4.64 -21.64
N ARG A 134 10.49 -4.18 -21.83
CA ARG A 134 11.58 -5.00 -22.37
C ARG A 134 11.93 -6.16 -21.43
N HIS A 135 11.94 -5.93 -20.13
CA HIS A 135 12.28 -6.93 -19.10
C HIS A 135 11.06 -7.54 -18.41
N ARG A 136 9.86 -7.43 -19.01
CA ARG A 136 8.60 -7.91 -18.41
C ARG A 136 8.65 -9.35 -17.88
N LYS A 137 9.36 -10.26 -18.59
CA LYS A 137 9.52 -11.65 -18.16
C LYS A 137 10.31 -11.78 -16.86
N ALA A 138 11.29 -10.92 -16.62
CA ALA A 138 12.04 -10.88 -15.38
C ALA A 138 11.23 -10.25 -14.23
N LEU A 139 10.33 -9.28 -14.52
CA LEU A 139 9.46 -8.63 -13.54
C LEU A 139 8.31 -9.54 -13.10
N VAL A 140 7.77 -10.35 -14.01
CA VAL A 140 6.62 -11.28 -13.76
C VAL A 140 7.11 -12.69 -13.45
N GLY A 141 8.30 -12.84 -12.86
CA GLY A 141 8.84 -14.14 -12.49
C GLY A 141 8.09 -14.81 -11.35
N THR A 142 8.33 -16.13 -11.19
CA THR A 142 7.69 -16.96 -10.15
C THR A 142 8.33 -16.83 -8.77
N ALA A 143 9.44 -16.13 -8.65
CA ALA A 143 10.12 -15.94 -7.36
C ALA A 143 9.23 -15.17 -6.37
N ARG A 144 9.29 -15.54 -5.09
CA ARG A 144 8.46 -14.95 -4.01
C ARG A 144 8.56 -13.43 -3.93
N SER A 145 9.78 -12.90 -4.04
CA SER A 145 10.03 -11.46 -4.04
C SER A 145 9.42 -10.75 -5.25
N GLN A 146 9.41 -11.38 -6.42
CA GLN A 146 8.83 -10.83 -7.64
C GLN A 146 7.30 -10.73 -7.53
N ARG A 147 6.63 -11.73 -6.94
CA ARG A 147 5.18 -11.70 -6.69
C ARG A 147 4.79 -10.60 -5.72
N LEU A 148 5.56 -10.42 -4.64
CA LEU A 148 5.33 -9.33 -3.69
C LEU A 148 5.52 -7.97 -4.37
N LEU A 149 6.60 -7.78 -5.14
CA LEU A 149 6.84 -6.54 -5.90
C LEU A 149 5.74 -6.28 -6.94
N ALA A 150 5.28 -7.33 -7.63
CA ALA A 150 4.15 -7.21 -8.55
C ALA A 150 2.88 -6.74 -7.82
N CYS A 151 2.57 -7.31 -6.65
CA CYS A 151 1.43 -6.85 -5.83
C CYS A 151 1.60 -5.39 -5.38
N LEU A 152 2.83 -4.98 -4.99
CA LEU A 152 3.12 -3.60 -4.57
C LEU A 152 2.90 -2.57 -5.69
N VAL A 153 3.01 -2.97 -6.96
CA VAL A 153 2.72 -2.12 -8.11
C VAL A 153 1.24 -2.23 -8.52
N VAL A 154 0.73 -3.44 -8.69
CA VAL A 154 -0.59 -3.68 -9.28
C VAL A 154 -1.73 -3.27 -8.34
N VAL A 155 -1.63 -3.59 -7.04
CA VAL A 155 -2.73 -3.30 -6.11
C VAL A 155 -2.97 -1.79 -5.94
N PRO A 156 -1.94 -0.94 -5.70
CA PRO A 156 -2.15 0.51 -5.69
C PRO A 156 -2.64 1.04 -7.04
N LEU A 157 -2.12 0.53 -8.16
CA LEU A 157 -2.55 0.95 -9.49
C LEU A 157 -4.06 0.72 -9.68
N VAL A 158 -4.54 -0.49 -9.38
CA VAL A 158 -5.97 -0.84 -9.48
C VAL A 158 -6.79 0.02 -8.50
N PHE A 159 -6.34 0.14 -7.26
CA PHE A 159 -7.04 0.93 -6.24
C PHE A 159 -7.21 2.39 -6.67
N PHE A 160 -6.14 3.05 -7.10
CA PHE A 160 -6.21 4.45 -7.53
C PHE A 160 -6.93 4.62 -8.87
N THR A 161 -6.89 3.63 -9.77
CA THR A 161 -7.70 3.64 -10.99
C THR A 161 -9.20 3.64 -10.65
N LEU A 162 -9.63 2.77 -9.74
CA LEU A 162 -11.03 2.74 -9.29
C LEU A 162 -11.42 4.04 -8.57
N LEU A 163 -10.54 4.56 -7.73
CA LEU A 163 -10.78 5.82 -7.02
C LEU A 163 -10.83 7.02 -7.99
N SER A 164 -10.03 7.00 -9.05
CA SER A 164 -9.98 8.07 -10.05
C SER A 164 -11.30 8.25 -10.80
N ALA A 165 -12.14 7.22 -10.89
CA ALA A 165 -13.46 7.32 -11.50
C ALA A 165 -14.38 8.33 -10.80
N LYS A 166 -14.18 8.55 -9.49
CA LYS A 166 -14.97 9.48 -8.69
C LYS A 166 -14.24 10.78 -8.35
N LYS A 167 -12.91 10.74 -8.28
CA LYS A 167 -12.07 11.86 -7.81
C LYS A 167 -10.86 12.09 -8.70
N VAL A 168 -10.46 13.35 -8.81
CA VAL A 168 -9.13 13.68 -9.36
C VAL A 168 -8.06 13.25 -8.38
N ILE A 169 -7.22 12.31 -8.79
CA ILE A 169 -6.11 11.81 -7.97
C ILE A 169 -4.94 12.78 -8.07
N GLY A 170 -4.56 13.37 -6.95
CA GLY A 170 -3.37 14.23 -6.89
C GLY A 170 -2.08 13.41 -7.02
N LEU A 171 -1.09 13.93 -7.75
CA LEU A 171 0.23 13.31 -7.93
C LEU A 171 0.88 12.88 -6.61
N HIS A 172 0.73 13.69 -5.56
CA HIS A 172 1.30 13.40 -4.24
C HIS A 172 0.68 12.19 -3.52
N TRP A 173 -0.44 11.65 -4.02
CA TRP A 173 -1.03 10.41 -3.50
C TRP A 173 -0.33 9.20 -4.09
N VAL A 174 0.00 9.28 -5.36
CA VAL A 174 0.60 8.21 -6.16
C VAL A 174 2.10 8.09 -5.91
N LEU A 175 2.81 9.22 -5.76
CA LEU A 175 4.26 9.28 -5.46
C LEU A 175 4.68 8.49 -4.22
N SER A 176 3.75 8.10 -3.37
CA SER A 176 4.04 7.30 -2.18
C SER A 176 4.18 5.79 -2.48
N PHE A 177 3.86 5.36 -3.72
CA PHE A 177 3.84 3.95 -4.14
C PHE A 177 4.70 3.65 -5.38
N TYR A 178 5.17 4.68 -6.11
CA TYR A 178 5.96 4.55 -7.35
C TYR A 178 7.27 5.31 -7.31
#